data_526c392b9b310cf21f7b74ea9d4c0d23
#
_entry.id   526c392b9b310cf21f7b74ea9d4c0d23
#
_cell.length_a   1.000
_cell.length_b   1.000
_cell.length_c   1.000
_cell.angle_alpha   90.00
_cell.angle_beta   90.00
_cell.angle_gamma   90.00
#
_symmetry.space_group_name_H-M   'P 1'
#
loop_
_entity.id
_entity.type
_entity.pdbx_description
1 polymer ?
#
loop_
_entity_poly.entity_id
_entity_poly.type
_entity_poly.pdbx_seq_one_letter_code
_entity_poly.pdbx_strand_id
1 'polypeptide(L)'
;MQKVVVVGAAVVDVLLKSKALKIVKGHQIPGGVAMCEVVGGKQEAEENLVTSGGGGTNVAVGLHRLGEAVKMITRIGSDDLGEVMEKQLEREAVDLSMLQKGEGKTGLSVVLVSSDGERSIVTYRGESGLIDPKEIKWAEVKKADWIQVSSLGGDITFVEDLVAFALENGIKIGVNPGKKELDQKERLLKLLPKFDFFNVNRQEASLLLGIDFENEKEMVVKLSDLGARILAITDGKRGASVVVNRRWLKMETFPVSSVDDTGAGDAFVSGVVAGILQNKKPEEFLKMGLANGSSEVTKLGAKDGLLSKQEMEKWMEKKLKFTEEWI
;
A
#
# COMPACT_ATOMS: atom_id res chain seq x y z
N MET A 1 -0.37 3.84 -22.31
CA MET A 1 -0.13 2.84 -21.24
C MET A 1 1.33 2.97 -20.84
N GLN A 2 1.59 3.38 -19.61
CA GLN A 2 2.95 3.52 -19.09
C GLN A 2 3.46 2.18 -18.58
N LYS A 3 4.78 1.99 -18.62
CA LYS A 3 5.44 0.78 -18.12
C LYS A 3 5.85 0.99 -16.68
N VAL A 4 5.26 0.23 -15.77
CA VAL A 4 5.50 0.33 -14.33
C VAL A 4 6.17 -0.94 -13.83
N VAL A 5 7.22 -0.79 -13.05
CA VAL A 5 7.79 -1.87 -12.25
C VAL A 5 7.36 -1.65 -10.80
N VAL A 6 6.59 -2.58 -10.26
CA VAL A 6 6.23 -2.57 -8.84
C VAL A 6 7.18 -3.50 -8.09
N VAL A 7 7.81 -2.98 -7.04
CA VAL A 7 8.73 -3.72 -6.17
C VAL A 7 8.15 -3.75 -4.77
N GLY A 8 7.88 -4.92 -4.23
CA GLY A 8 7.28 -5.00 -2.89
C GLY A 8 6.91 -6.39 -2.43
N ALA A 9 6.44 -6.46 -1.19
CA ALA A 9 6.10 -7.70 -0.54
C ALA A 9 4.86 -8.38 -1.14
N ALA A 10 4.90 -9.72 -1.17
CA ALA A 10 3.78 -10.60 -1.48
C ALA A 10 3.55 -11.56 -0.31
N VAL A 11 2.36 -11.60 0.23
CA VAL A 11 1.94 -12.53 1.28
C VAL A 11 0.58 -13.14 0.92
N VAL A 12 0.32 -14.36 1.32
CA VAL A 12 -1.03 -14.91 1.23
C VAL A 12 -1.80 -14.48 2.46
N ASP A 13 -2.93 -13.79 2.26
CA ASP A 13 -3.83 -13.42 3.34
C ASP A 13 -4.92 -14.49 3.50
N VAL A 14 -5.06 -15.00 4.71
CA VAL A 14 -6.16 -15.89 5.11
C VAL A 14 -7.04 -15.11 6.09
N LEU A 15 -8.21 -14.70 5.63
CA LEU A 15 -9.18 -14.00 6.47
C LEU A 15 -10.18 -15.01 7.02
N LEU A 16 -10.43 -14.92 8.32
CA LEU A 16 -11.41 -15.74 9.03
C LEU A 16 -12.30 -14.81 9.86
N LYS A 17 -13.60 -14.78 9.55
CA LYS A 17 -14.58 -14.02 10.31
C LYS A 17 -15.38 -14.95 11.24
N SER A 18 -15.45 -14.63 12.51
CA SER A 18 -16.16 -15.43 13.49
C SER A 18 -16.82 -14.59 14.60
N LYS A 19 -18.06 -14.93 14.93
CA LYS A 19 -18.79 -14.39 16.11
C LYS A 19 -18.18 -14.80 17.43
N ALA A 20 -17.35 -15.83 17.45
CA ALA A 20 -16.68 -16.29 18.65
C ALA A 20 -15.58 -15.34 19.11
N LEU A 21 -14.97 -14.60 18.18
CA LEU A 21 -13.94 -13.61 18.47
C LEU A 21 -14.54 -12.44 19.25
N LYS A 22 -14.11 -12.24 20.48
CA LYS A 22 -14.65 -11.23 21.39
C LYS A 22 -13.67 -10.08 21.56
N ILE A 23 -14.20 -8.86 21.52
CA ILE A 23 -13.41 -7.66 21.82
C ILE A 23 -13.50 -7.42 23.32
N VAL A 24 -12.35 -7.41 23.99
CA VAL A 24 -12.22 -7.17 25.43
C VAL A 24 -11.47 -5.84 25.64
N LYS A 25 -12.03 -4.99 26.50
CA LYS A 25 -11.41 -3.72 26.89
C LYS A 25 -10.87 -3.82 28.32
N GLY A 26 -9.68 -3.30 28.56
CA GLY A 26 -9.11 -3.31 29.91
C GLY A 26 -7.80 -2.54 30.00
N HIS A 27 -7.58 -1.91 31.16
CA HIS A 27 -6.36 -1.09 31.41
C HIS A 27 -5.06 -1.91 31.42
N GLN A 28 -5.14 -3.24 31.62
CA GLN A 28 -3.98 -4.14 31.61
C GLN A 28 -3.59 -4.62 30.19
N ILE A 29 -4.42 -4.28 29.18
CA ILE A 29 -4.20 -4.67 27.78
C ILE A 29 -3.39 -3.56 27.12
N PRO A 30 -2.22 -3.86 26.49
CA PRO A 30 -1.51 -2.90 25.71
C PRO A 30 -2.41 -2.31 24.60
N GLY A 31 -2.56 -0.99 24.56
CA GLY A 31 -3.52 -0.32 23.67
C GLY A 31 -4.97 -0.32 24.15
N GLY A 32 -5.24 -0.86 25.34
CA GLY A 32 -6.58 -0.83 25.97
C GLY A 32 -7.61 -1.80 25.42
N VAL A 33 -7.32 -2.49 24.31
CA VAL A 33 -8.28 -3.38 23.61
C VAL A 33 -7.54 -4.63 23.13
N ALA A 34 -8.20 -5.80 23.27
CA ALA A 34 -7.70 -7.05 22.71
C ALA A 34 -8.83 -7.83 22.04
N MET A 35 -8.47 -8.62 21.02
CA MET A 35 -9.33 -9.67 20.50
C MET A 35 -9.00 -10.96 21.23
N CYS A 36 -9.99 -11.63 21.78
CA CYS A 36 -9.85 -12.81 22.63
C CYS A 36 -10.65 -13.98 22.10
N GLU A 37 -10.10 -15.16 22.32
CA GLU A 37 -10.74 -16.46 22.14
C GLU A 37 -10.51 -17.35 23.36
N VAL A 38 -11.38 -18.35 23.56
CA VAL A 38 -11.24 -19.30 24.66
C VAL A 38 -10.10 -20.26 24.38
N VAL A 39 -9.12 -20.33 25.29
CA VAL A 39 -8.00 -21.26 25.19
C VAL A 39 -8.50 -22.71 25.17
N GLY A 40 -8.04 -23.48 24.17
CA GLY A 40 -8.49 -24.87 23.96
C GLY A 40 -9.88 -24.99 23.32
N GLY A 41 -10.54 -23.88 23.01
CA GLY A 41 -11.80 -23.86 22.28
C GLY A 41 -11.61 -24.24 20.81
N LYS A 42 -12.67 -24.80 20.20
CA LYS A 42 -12.77 -25.02 18.75
C LYS A 42 -13.98 -24.24 18.26
N GLN A 43 -13.72 -23.24 17.43
CA GLN A 43 -14.74 -22.36 16.90
C GLN A 43 -14.90 -22.50 15.40
N GLU A 44 -16.08 -22.19 14.90
CA GLU A 44 -16.33 -22.14 13.47
C GLU A 44 -16.23 -20.72 12.94
N ALA A 45 -15.60 -20.57 11.78
CA ALA A 45 -15.62 -19.32 11.03
C ALA A 45 -16.90 -19.28 10.17
N GLU A 46 -17.54 -18.13 10.10
CA GLU A 46 -18.73 -17.90 9.26
C GLU A 46 -18.34 -17.59 7.83
N GLU A 47 -17.22 -16.92 7.64
CA GLU A 47 -16.70 -16.52 6.35
C GLU A 47 -15.18 -16.76 6.34
N ASN A 48 -14.66 -17.17 5.19
CA ASN A 48 -13.24 -17.24 4.94
C ASN A 48 -12.91 -16.68 3.56
N LEU A 49 -11.71 -16.13 3.44
CA LEU A 49 -11.15 -15.69 2.17
C LEU A 49 -9.66 -16.01 2.16
N VAL A 50 -9.18 -16.64 1.08
CA VAL A 50 -7.75 -16.82 0.83
C VAL A 50 -7.38 -16.03 -0.41
N THR A 51 -6.57 -14.99 -0.24
CA THR A 51 -6.24 -14.06 -1.30
C THR A 51 -4.76 -13.69 -1.29
N SER A 52 -4.26 -13.27 -2.46
CA SER A 52 -2.94 -12.65 -2.53
C SER A 52 -3.00 -11.29 -1.81
N GLY A 53 -2.11 -11.06 -0.89
CA GLY A 53 -1.94 -9.82 -0.13
C GLY A 53 -0.51 -9.32 -0.22
N GLY A 54 -0.21 -8.32 0.62
CA GLY A 54 1.05 -7.60 0.61
C GLY A 54 1.03 -6.36 -0.28
N GLY A 55 1.62 -5.27 0.21
CA GLY A 55 1.54 -3.97 -0.45
C GLY A 55 2.02 -3.98 -1.90
N GLY A 56 3.04 -4.78 -2.22
CA GLY A 56 3.52 -4.93 -3.60
C GLY A 56 2.45 -5.48 -4.54
N THR A 57 1.79 -6.58 -4.15
CA THR A 57 0.75 -7.20 -5.00
C THR A 57 -0.49 -6.33 -5.11
N ASN A 58 -0.90 -5.65 -4.01
CA ASN A 58 -2.08 -4.79 -3.99
C ASN A 58 -1.89 -3.60 -4.95
N VAL A 59 -0.73 -2.93 -4.88
CA VAL A 59 -0.40 -1.81 -5.77
C VAL A 59 -0.26 -2.28 -7.21
N ALA A 60 0.37 -3.44 -7.46
CA ALA A 60 0.54 -3.98 -8.82
C ALA A 60 -0.82 -4.24 -9.50
N VAL A 61 -1.73 -4.93 -8.80
CA VAL A 61 -3.08 -5.19 -9.31
C VAL A 61 -3.86 -3.90 -9.50
N GLY A 62 -3.81 -2.97 -8.52
CA GLY A 62 -4.51 -1.69 -8.64
C GLY A 62 -4.07 -0.88 -9.85
N LEU A 63 -2.77 -0.76 -10.09
CA LEU A 63 -2.21 -0.06 -11.26
C LEU A 63 -2.60 -0.76 -12.57
N HIS A 64 -2.55 -2.10 -12.61
CA HIS A 64 -2.94 -2.85 -13.79
C HIS A 64 -4.42 -2.66 -14.13
N ARG A 65 -5.32 -2.75 -13.16
CA ARG A 65 -6.76 -2.52 -13.35
C ARG A 65 -7.08 -1.10 -13.82
N LEU A 66 -6.24 -0.12 -13.44
CA LEU A 66 -6.35 1.28 -13.88
C LEU A 66 -5.70 1.54 -15.26
N GLY A 67 -5.18 0.49 -15.92
CA GLY A 67 -4.76 0.53 -17.31
C GLY A 67 -3.25 0.69 -17.55
N GLU A 68 -2.41 0.47 -16.52
CA GLU A 68 -0.96 0.53 -16.69
C GLU A 68 -0.36 -0.85 -17.03
N ALA A 69 0.79 -0.88 -17.72
CA ALA A 69 1.54 -2.10 -18.00
C ALA A 69 2.44 -2.41 -16.81
N VAL A 70 2.04 -3.35 -15.97
CA VAL A 70 2.72 -3.62 -14.70
C VAL A 70 3.54 -4.91 -14.79
N LYS A 71 4.84 -4.79 -14.47
CA LYS A 71 5.71 -5.91 -14.10
C LYS A 71 5.98 -5.89 -12.60
N MET A 72 6.01 -7.05 -11.98
CA MET A 72 6.21 -7.14 -10.54
C MET A 72 7.55 -7.80 -10.19
N ILE A 73 8.31 -7.17 -9.30
CA ILE A 73 9.46 -7.74 -8.60
C ILE A 73 9.02 -8.05 -7.18
N THR A 74 8.94 -9.32 -6.86
CA THR A 74 8.64 -9.82 -5.52
C THR A 74 9.23 -11.20 -5.34
N ARG A 75 9.26 -11.71 -4.10
CA ARG A 75 9.76 -13.04 -3.80
C ARG A 75 8.74 -13.84 -3.01
N ILE A 76 8.54 -15.09 -3.40
CA ILE A 76 7.66 -16.06 -2.75
C ILE A 76 8.44 -17.35 -2.48
N GLY A 77 7.90 -18.22 -1.65
CA GLY A 77 8.45 -19.56 -1.45
C GLY A 77 8.08 -20.52 -2.59
N SER A 78 8.83 -21.62 -2.72
CA SER A 78 8.51 -22.73 -3.62
C SER A 78 7.61 -23.75 -2.91
N ASP A 79 6.46 -23.29 -2.35
CA ASP A 79 5.49 -24.07 -1.62
C ASP A 79 4.06 -23.86 -2.16
N ASP A 80 3.09 -24.61 -1.62
CA ASP A 80 1.70 -24.57 -2.08
C ASP A 80 1.08 -23.15 -2.00
N LEU A 81 1.47 -22.35 -0.99
CA LEU A 81 1.02 -20.97 -0.87
C LEU A 81 1.64 -20.07 -1.95
N GLY A 82 2.87 -20.35 -2.37
CA GLY A 82 3.51 -19.70 -3.51
C GLY A 82 2.75 -19.95 -4.81
N GLU A 83 2.30 -21.19 -5.04
CA GLU A 83 1.47 -21.52 -6.19
C GLU A 83 0.11 -20.82 -6.15
N VAL A 84 -0.53 -20.70 -4.98
CA VAL A 84 -1.78 -19.96 -4.80
C VAL A 84 -1.57 -18.49 -5.16
N MET A 85 -0.49 -17.88 -4.68
CA MET A 85 -0.13 -16.49 -4.98
C MET A 85 0.06 -16.27 -6.48
N GLU A 86 0.87 -17.11 -7.11
CA GLU A 86 1.19 -17.00 -8.54
C GLU A 86 -0.08 -17.10 -9.40
N LYS A 87 -0.92 -18.13 -9.17
CA LYS A 87 -2.18 -18.32 -9.88
C LYS A 87 -3.16 -17.14 -9.72
N GLN A 88 -3.19 -16.51 -8.54
CA GLN A 88 -4.06 -15.36 -8.32
C GLN A 88 -3.55 -14.12 -9.05
N LEU A 89 -2.25 -13.85 -9.04
CA LEU A 89 -1.66 -12.72 -9.77
C LEU A 89 -1.73 -12.90 -11.30
N GLU A 90 -1.62 -14.13 -11.78
CA GLU A 90 -1.86 -14.45 -13.21
C GLU A 90 -3.28 -14.13 -13.66
N ARG A 91 -4.29 -14.43 -12.81
CA ARG A 91 -5.69 -14.06 -13.08
C ARG A 91 -5.91 -12.55 -13.17
N GLU A 92 -5.11 -11.79 -12.41
CA GLU A 92 -5.08 -10.32 -12.46
C GLU A 92 -4.25 -9.79 -13.63
N ALA A 93 -3.69 -10.67 -14.48
CA ALA A 93 -2.87 -10.34 -15.63
C ALA A 93 -1.64 -9.46 -15.33
N VAL A 94 -1.10 -9.53 -14.12
CA VAL A 94 0.17 -8.88 -13.74
C VAL A 94 1.33 -9.67 -14.35
N ASP A 95 2.29 -8.99 -14.97
CA ASP A 95 3.47 -9.63 -15.54
C ASP A 95 4.43 -10.10 -14.43
N LEU A 96 4.50 -11.41 -14.23
CA LEU A 96 5.31 -12.09 -13.22
C LEU A 96 6.69 -12.54 -13.73
N SER A 97 7.14 -12.06 -14.89
CA SER A 97 8.43 -12.45 -15.49
C SER A 97 9.65 -12.12 -14.63
N MET A 98 9.48 -11.32 -13.57
CA MET A 98 10.51 -10.99 -12.58
C MET A 98 10.15 -11.48 -11.16
N LEU A 99 9.19 -12.42 -11.03
CA LEU A 99 8.90 -13.11 -9.79
C LEU A 99 10.09 -13.99 -9.39
N GLN A 100 10.54 -13.89 -8.15
CA GLN A 100 11.60 -14.72 -7.57
C GLN A 100 10.99 -15.82 -6.72
N LYS A 101 11.61 -17.01 -6.72
CA LYS A 101 11.20 -18.15 -5.90
C LYS A 101 12.36 -18.57 -4.99
N GLY A 102 12.13 -18.50 -3.68
CA GLY A 102 13.08 -18.95 -2.68
C GLY A 102 12.78 -20.39 -2.22
N GLU A 103 13.74 -20.99 -1.51
CA GLU A 103 13.59 -22.34 -0.93
C GLU A 103 12.76 -22.34 0.38
N GLY A 104 12.57 -21.16 0.98
CA GLY A 104 11.78 -20.96 2.18
C GLY A 104 10.26 -20.99 1.91
N LYS A 105 9.50 -20.65 2.94
CA LYS A 105 8.04 -20.60 2.87
C LYS A 105 7.55 -19.23 2.36
N THR A 106 6.47 -19.25 1.61
CA THR A 106 5.73 -18.03 1.22
C THR A 106 5.23 -17.28 2.45
N GLY A 107 5.23 -15.95 2.38
CA GLY A 107 4.66 -15.11 3.42
C GLY A 107 3.16 -15.40 3.61
N LEU A 108 2.71 -15.40 4.85
CA LEU A 108 1.34 -15.67 5.25
C LEU A 108 0.86 -14.66 6.28
N SER A 109 -0.30 -14.07 6.08
CA SER A 109 -1.01 -13.31 7.10
C SER A 109 -2.32 -14.01 7.45
N VAL A 110 -2.55 -14.24 8.73
CA VAL A 110 -3.86 -14.67 9.24
C VAL A 110 -4.56 -13.45 9.81
N VAL A 111 -5.68 -13.08 9.19
CA VAL A 111 -6.51 -11.94 9.58
C VAL A 111 -7.77 -12.48 10.26
N LEU A 112 -7.87 -12.27 11.56
CA LEU A 112 -9.03 -12.62 12.35
C LEU A 112 -9.97 -11.41 12.40
N VAL A 113 -11.22 -11.59 12.02
CA VAL A 113 -12.24 -10.53 11.98
C VAL A 113 -13.37 -10.89 12.93
N SER A 114 -13.70 -9.98 13.86
CA SER A 114 -14.85 -10.15 14.77
C SER A 114 -16.16 -9.77 14.09
N SER A 115 -17.29 -10.10 14.73
CA SER A 115 -18.61 -9.68 14.25
C SER A 115 -18.78 -8.16 14.13
N ASP A 116 -18.02 -7.40 14.91
CA ASP A 116 -18.07 -5.94 14.93
C ASP A 116 -17.14 -5.29 13.87
N GLY A 117 -16.45 -6.13 13.05
CA GLY A 117 -15.53 -5.66 12.02
C GLY A 117 -14.12 -5.31 12.51
N GLU A 118 -13.86 -5.46 13.81
CA GLU A 118 -12.51 -5.30 14.36
C GLU A 118 -11.60 -6.45 13.95
N ARG A 119 -10.32 -6.16 13.75
CA ARG A 119 -9.38 -7.17 13.24
C ARG A 119 -8.10 -7.29 14.04
N SER A 120 -7.56 -8.49 14.02
CA SER A 120 -6.21 -8.79 14.50
C SER A 120 -5.46 -9.55 13.43
N ILE A 121 -4.18 -9.19 13.20
CA ILE A 121 -3.39 -9.77 12.13
C ILE A 121 -2.12 -10.37 12.70
N VAL A 122 -1.86 -11.62 12.34
CA VAL A 122 -0.59 -12.30 12.62
C VAL A 122 0.08 -12.63 11.29
N THR A 123 1.29 -12.10 11.08
CA THR A 123 2.00 -12.27 9.81
C THR A 123 3.29 -13.05 10.00
N TYR A 124 3.44 -14.12 9.23
CA TYR A 124 4.70 -14.79 8.96
C TYR A 124 5.24 -14.27 7.61
N ARG A 125 6.41 -13.66 7.61
CA ARG A 125 6.91 -13.01 6.39
C ARG A 125 7.54 -13.98 5.39
N GLY A 126 8.14 -15.06 5.84
CA GLY A 126 8.79 -16.04 4.95
C GLY A 126 9.73 -15.39 3.94
N GLU A 127 9.64 -15.79 2.69
CA GLU A 127 10.41 -15.23 1.57
C GLU A 127 9.95 -13.81 1.16
N SER A 128 8.79 -13.37 1.63
CA SER A 128 8.29 -12.02 1.32
C SER A 128 9.21 -10.93 1.88
N GLY A 129 9.78 -10.12 1.03
CA GLY A 129 10.74 -9.09 1.41
C GLY A 129 12.21 -9.54 1.43
N LEU A 130 12.51 -10.77 0.95
CA LEU A 130 13.87 -11.25 0.73
C LEU A 130 14.26 -11.21 -0.75
N ILE A 131 13.88 -10.14 -1.44
CA ILE A 131 14.21 -9.95 -2.86
C ILE A 131 15.73 -9.97 -3.02
N ASP A 132 16.24 -10.84 -3.92
CA ASP A 132 17.66 -10.88 -4.25
C ASP A 132 17.94 -9.92 -5.45
N PRO A 133 18.70 -8.83 -5.24
CA PRO A 133 19.04 -7.90 -6.30
C PRO A 133 19.81 -8.54 -7.46
N LYS A 134 20.51 -9.67 -7.25
CA LYS A 134 21.26 -10.39 -8.27
C LYS A 134 20.36 -11.12 -9.26
N GLU A 135 19.16 -11.50 -8.84
CA GLU A 135 18.17 -12.17 -9.70
C GLU A 135 17.32 -11.16 -10.51
N ILE A 136 17.46 -9.85 -10.26
CA ILE A 136 16.70 -8.82 -10.95
C ILE A 136 17.20 -8.66 -12.39
N LYS A 137 16.26 -8.70 -13.32
CA LYS A 137 16.53 -8.42 -14.74
C LYS A 137 16.62 -6.91 -14.98
N TRP A 138 17.69 -6.27 -14.51
CA TRP A 138 17.86 -4.82 -14.55
C TRP A 138 17.69 -4.21 -15.95
N ALA A 139 18.04 -4.94 -17.02
CA ALA A 139 17.80 -4.53 -18.40
C ALA A 139 16.30 -4.40 -18.74
N GLU A 140 15.42 -5.15 -18.06
CA GLU A 140 13.96 -5.00 -18.18
C GLU A 140 13.46 -3.84 -17.33
N VAL A 141 13.99 -3.67 -16.11
CA VAL A 141 13.67 -2.54 -15.23
C VAL A 141 13.99 -1.22 -15.90
N LYS A 142 15.12 -1.14 -16.61
CA LYS A 142 15.54 0.06 -17.37
C LYS A 142 14.53 0.54 -18.42
N LYS A 143 13.62 -0.32 -18.86
CA LYS A 143 12.58 0.01 -19.85
C LYS A 143 11.33 0.63 -19.21
N ALA A 144 11.29 0.76 -17.89
CA ALA A 144 10.16 1.31 -17.16
C ALA A 144 10.14 2.84 -17.23
N ASP A 145 8.94 3.39 -17.19
CA ASP A 145 8.68 4.83 -17.02
C ASP A 145 8.62 5.20 -15.53
N TRP A 146 8.28 4.19 -14.69
CA TRP A 146 8.05 4.36 -13.25
C TRP A 146 8.44 3.11 -12.46
N ILE A 147 9.12 3.30 -11.33
CA ILE A 147 9.31 2.28 -10.30
C ILE A 147 8.44 2.65 -9.11
N GLN A 148 7.54 1.75 -8.68
CA GLN A 148 6.76 1.92 -7.46
C GLN A 148 7.25 0.94 -6.40
N VAL A 149 7.82 1.48 -5.33
CA VAL A 149 8.25 0.70 -4.18
C VAL A 149 7.13 0.69 -3.13
N SER A 150 6.73 -0.50 -2.73
CA SER A 150 5.88 -0.75 -1.57
C SER A 150 6.67 -1.55 -0.55
N SER A 151 6.22 -1.67 0.70
CA SER A 151 6.96 -2.34 1.78
C SER A 151 7.91 -3.48 1.34
N LEU A 152 9.21 -3.37 1.64
CA LEU A 152 10.27 -4.35 1.33
C LEU A 152 10.73 -5.16 2.55
N GLY A 153 9.95 -5.14 3.64
CA GLY A 153 10.30 -5.87 4.86
C GLY A 153 11.45 -5.24 5.66
N GLY A 154 11.84 -4.01 5.35
CA GLY A 154 12.86 -3.22 6.04
C GLY A 154 14.22 -3.16 5.34
N ASP A 155 14.34 -3.64 4.11
CA ASP A 155 15.59 -3.53 3.35
C ASP A 155 15.74 -2.12 2.75
N ILE A 156 16.15 -1.17 3.58
CA ILE A 156 16.38 0.22 3.17
C ILE A 156 17.60 0.32 2.22
N THR A 157 18.54 -0.60 2.28
CA THR A 157 19.70 -0.63 1.36
C THR A 157 19.22 -0.92 -0.04
N PHE A 158 18.30 -1.87 -0.20
CA PHE A 158 17.71 -2.13 -1.50
C PHE A 158 16.85 -0.97 -2.02
N VAL A 159 16.17 -0.22 -1.12
CA VAL A 159 15.50 1.04 -1.51
C VAL A 159 16.51 2.06 -2.05
N GLU A 160 17.67 2.21 -1.39
CA GLU A 160 18.75 3.10 -1.84
C GLU A 160 19.29 2.69 -3.22
N ASP A 161 19.47 1.39 -3.45
CA ASP A 161 19.93 0.84 -4.75
C ASP A 161 18.90 1.10 -5.87
N LEU A 162 17.61 0.89 -5.58
CA LEU A 162 16.52 1.21 -6.53
C LEU A 162 16.47 2.69 -6.88
N VAL A 163 16.66 3.56 -5.88
CA VAL A 163 16.71 5.02 -6.09
C VAL A 163 17.92 5.40 -6.96
N ALA A 164 19.09 4.86 -6.65
CA ALA A 164 20.30 5.13 -7.44
C ALA A 164 20.10 4.69 -8.92
N PHE A 165 19.58 3.48 -9.11
CA PHE A 165 19.29 2.95 -10.44
C PHE A 165 18.26 3.80 -11.20
N ALA A 166 17.18 4.23 -10.51
CA ALA A 166 16.14 5.07 -11.11
C ALA A 166 16.73 6.40 -11.59
N LEU A 167 17.53 7.07 -10.76
CA LEU A 167 18.17 8.34 -11.10
C LEU A 167 19.15 8.20 -12.27
N GLU A 168 20.01 7.17 -12.26
CA GLU A 168 20.97 6.91 -13.33
C GLU A 168 20.31 6.66 -14.70
N ASN A 169 19.11 6.10 -14.70
CA ASN A 169 18.40 5.73 -15.92
C ASN A 169 17.23 6.68 -16.26
N GLY A 170 17.05 7.77 -15.51
CA GLY A 170 15.99 8.75 -15.76
C GLY A 170 14.57 8.20 -15.53
N ILE A 171 14.41 7.17 -14.68
CA ILE A 171 13.14 6.55 -14.33
C ILE A 171 12.58 7.27 -13.13
N LYS A 172 11.28 7.55 -13.11
CA LYS A 172 10.60 8.11 -11.95
C LYS A 172 10.39 7.06 -10.89
N ILE A 173 10.45 7.47 -9.61
CA ILE A 173 10.29 6.54 -8.49
C ILE A 173 9.32 7.07 -7.44
N GLY A 174 8.33 6.22 -7.11
CA GLY A 174 7.40 6.43 -6.00
C GLY A 174 7.64 5.44 -4.88
N VAL A 175 7.45 5.89 -3.63
CA VAL A 175 7.69 5.05 -2.44
C VAL A 175 6.53 5.18 -1.46
N ASN A 176 6.01 4.03 -1.05
CA ASN A 176 5.10 3.86 0.07
C ASN A 176 5.77 2.90 1.06
N PRO A 177 6.49 3.40 2.06
CA PRO A 177 7.28 2.58 2.96
C PRO A 177 6.39 1.77 3.90
N GLY A 178 6.85 0.58 4.29
CA GLY A 178 6.26 -0.16 5.40
C GLY A 178 6.87 0.25 6.74
N LYS A 179 6.32 -0.30 7.82
CA LYS A 179 6.76 0.03 9.18
C LYS A 179 8.26 -0.12 9.39
N LYS A 180 8.88 -1.18 8.88
CA LYS A 180 10.32 -1.43 9.08
C LYS A 180 11.22 -0.45 8.33
N GLU A 181 10.78 0.07 7.19
CA GLU A 181 11.46 1.16 6.48
C GLU A 181 11.31 2.48 7.27
N LEU A 182 10.12 2.74 7.80
CA LEU A 182 9.86 3.90 8.67
C LEU A 182 10.69 3.89 9.96
N ASP A 183 10.96 2.71 10.53
CA ASP A 183 11.83 2.55 11.70
C ASP A 183 13.28 3.00 11.41
N GLN A 184 13.70 3.02 10.13
CA GLN A 184 15.00 3.51 9.66
C GLN A 184 14.93 4.97 9.16
N LYS A 185 14.21 5.78 9.90
CA LYS A 185 13.79 7.14 9.54
C LYS A 185 14.91 8.04 9.00
N GLU A 186 16.11 8.01 9.58
CA GLU A 186 17.21 8.88 9.16
C GLU A 186 17.68 8.59 7.73
N ARG A 187 17.75 7.31 7.34
CA ARG A 187 18.08 6.90 5.97
C ARG A 187 16.96 7.24 5.01
N LEU A 188 15.71 6.92 5.40
CA LEU A 188 14.53 7.18 4.59
C LEU A 188 14.35 8.68 4.30
N LEU A 189 14.48 9.55 5.32
CA LEU A 189 14.34 11.00 5.16
C LEU A 189 15.41 11.59 4.22
N LYS A 190 16.63 11.04 4.19
CA LYS A 190 17.68 11.45 3.24
C LYS A 190 17.35 11.12 1.78
N LEU A 191 16.45 10.17 1.55
CA LEU A 191 16.02 9.77 0.21
C LEU A 191 14.86 10.62 -0.32
N LEU A 192 14.10 11.32 0.54
CA LEU A 192 12.91 12.07 0.13
C LEU A 192 13.14 13.00 -1.08
N PRO A 193 14.24 13.79 -1.16
CA PRO A 193 14.47 14.66 -2.32
C PRO A 193 14.62 13.93 -3.66
N LYS A 194 14.81 12.62 -3.61
CA LYS A 194 15.02 11.76 -4.78
C LYS A 194 13.73 11.07 -5.24
N PHE A 195 12.65 11.16 -4.44
CA PHE A 195 11.37 10.54 -4.79
C PHE A 195 10.51 11.49 -5.64
N ASP A 196 9.95 10.97 -6.71
CA ASP A 196 8.91 11.66 -7.47
C ASP A 196 7.56 11.63 -6.75
N PHE A 197 7.33 10.57 -5.96
CA PHE A 197 6.14 10.42 -5.11
C PHE A 197 6.50 9.72 -3.79
N PHE A 198 6.02 10.30 -2.69
CA PHE A 198 6.15 9.70 -1.35
C PHE A 198 4.80 9.70 -0.66
N ASN A 199 4.38 8.55 -0.16
CA ASN A 199 3.12 8.41 0.57
C ASN A 199 3.33 7.80 1.94
N VAL A 200 2.71 8.39 2.94
CA VAL A 200 2.55 7.86 4.30
C VAL A 200 1.15 8.17 4.81
N ASN A 201 0.67 7.44 5.81
CA ASN A 201 -0.50 7.89 6.55
C ASN A 201 -0.10 8.90 7.64
N ARG A 202 -1.09 9.60 8.20
CA ARG A 202 -0.87 10.64 9.21
C ARG A 202 -0.18 10.13 10.46
N GLN A 203 -0.49 8.90 10.90
CA GLN A 203 0.17 8.27 12.04
C GLN A 203 1.65 7.99 11.74
N GLU A 204 1.93 7.48 10.54
CA GLU A 204 3.31 7.23 10.08
C GLU A 204 4.09 8.54 9.94
N ALA A 205 3.48 9.60 9.40
CA ALA A 205 4.10 10.93 9.33
C ALA A 205 4.44 11.48 10.71
N SER A 206 3.52 11.36 11.68
CA SER A 206 3.73 11.74 13.08
C SER A 206 4.92 11.00 13.70
N LEU A 207 4.97 9.68 13.56
CA LEU A 207 6.05 8.84 14.09
C LEU A 207 7.40 9.14 13.40
N LEU A 208 7.39 9.31 12.08
CA LEU A 208 8.59 9.57 11.27
C LEU A 208 9.25 10.90 11.68
N LEU A 209 8.45 11.92 11.94
CA LEU A 209 8.93 13.28 12.24
C LEU A 209 9.05 13.56 13.74
N GLY A 210 8.40 12.75 14.59
CA GLY A 210 8.27 13.03 16.02
C GLY A 210 7.39 14.27 16.30
N ILE A 211 6.41 14.53 15.45
CA ILE A 211 5.44 15.64 15.55
C ILE A 211 4.12 15.07 16.07
N ASP A 212 3.43 15.83 16.95
CA ASP A 212 2.14 15.45 17.47
C ASP A 212 1.13 15.17 16.33
N PHE A 213 0.36 14.10 16.48
CA PHE A 213 -0.63 13.66 15.47
C PHE A 213 -1.63 14.75 15.09
N GLU A 214 -1.99 15.66 16.01
CA GLU A 214 -2.94 16.73 15.71
C GLU A 214 -2.32 17.89 14.90
N ASN A 215 -1.00 17.98 14.81
CA ASN A 215 -0.27 19.03 14.10
C ASN A 215 -0.04 18.69 12.61
N GLU A 216 -1.13 18.39 11.86
CA GLU A 216 -1.06 17.98 10.45
C GLU A 216 -0.27 18.99 9.58
N LYS A 217 -0.53 20.29 9.76
CA LYS A 217 0.12 21.33 8.95
C LYS A 217 1.64 21.33 9.14
N GLU A 218 2.11 21.17 10.37
CA GLU A 218 3.54 21.09 10.67
C GLU A 218 4.20 19.88 10.01
N MET A 219 3.53 18.71 10.07
CA MET A 219 4.01 17.50 9.39
C MET A 219 4.11 17.69 7.87
N VAL A 220 3.09 18.27 7.26
CA VAL A 220 3.02 18.52 5.81
C VAL A 220 4.13 19.48 5.38
N VAL A 221 4.30 20.60 6.08
CA VAL A 221 5.36 21.58 5.79
C VAL A 221 6.73 20.92 5.90
N LYS A 222 6.99 20.22 7.01
CA LYS A 222 8.30 19.60 7.26
C LYS A 222 8.64 18.51 6.25
N LEU A 223 7.69 17.65 5.88
CA LEU A 223 7.91 16.64 4.83
C LEU A 223 8.10 17.28 3.45
N SER A 224 7.35 18.34 3.14
CA SER A 224 7.50 19.09 1.90
C SER A 224 8.87 19.76 1.80
N ASP A 225 9.39 20.31 2.89
CA ASP A 225 10.73 20.92 2.96
C ASP A 225 11.86 19.90 2.78
N LEU A 226 11.60 18.64 3.08
CA LEU A 226 12.52 17.53 2.82
C LEU A 226 12.59 17.11 1.34
N GLY A 227 11.73 17.65 0.48
CA GLY A 227 11.96 17.74 -0.96
C GLY A 227 11.37 16.64 -1.85
N ALA A 228 10.48 15.77 -1.38
CA ALA A 228 9.73 14.89 -2.28
C ALA A 228 8.93 15.73 -3.29
N ARG A 229 8.93 15.35 -4.57
CA ARG A 229 8.23 16.12 -5.62
C ARG A 229 6.73 16.15 -5.42
N ILE A 230 6.16 15.01 -5.09
CA ILE A 230 4.76 14.83 -4.73
C ILE A 230 4.73 14.12 -3.39
N LEU A 231 4.21 14.77 -2.37
CA LEU A 231 3.95 14.20 -1.06
C LEU A 231 2.47 13.89 -0.95
N ALA A 232 2.10 12.69 -0.47
CA ALA A 232 0.73 12.37 -0.10
C ALA A 232 0.67 11.93 1.37
N ILE A 233 -0.36 12.41 2.08
CA ILE A 233 -0.67 11.98 3.44
C ILE A 233 -2.12 11.52 3.48
N THR A 234 -2.35 10.25 3.84
CA THR A 234 -3.69 9.69 4.03
C THR A 234 -4.12 9.80 5.49
N ASP A 235 -5.41 10.02 5.74
CA ASP A 235 -5.97 10.18 7.09
C ASP A 235 -7.30 9.40 7.28
N GLY A 236 -7.37 8.22 6.70
CA GLY A 236 -8.52 7.31 6.79
C GLY A 236 -9.82 8.00 6.38
N LYS A 237 -10.83 7.96 7.25
CA LYS A 237 -12.15 8.57 7.00
C LYS A 237 -12.13 10.08 6.85
N ARG A 238 -11.05 10.77 7.25
CA ARG A 238 -10.88 12.22 7.07
C ARG A 238 -10.38 12.59 5.67
N GLY A 239 -10.05 11.60 4.85
CA GLY A 239 -9.60 11.80 3.48
C GLY A 239 -8.09 11.75 3.32
N ALA A 240 -7.56 12.57 2.44
CA ALA A 240 -6.12 12.64 2.17
C ALA A 240 -5.72 14.02 1.67
N SER A 241 -4.42 14.27 1.69
CA SER A 241 -3.84 15.47 1.11
C SER A 241 -2.64 15.15 0.22
N VAL A 242 -2.38 16.06 -0.73
CA VAL A 242 -1.15 16.03 -1.52
C VAL A 242 -0.50 17.40 -1.54
N VAL A 243 0.83 17.40 -1.59
CA VAL A 243 1.62 18.62 -1.83
C VAL A 243 2.35 18.47 -3.15
N VAL A 244 2.17 19.46 -4.02
CA VAL A 244 2.85 19.58 -5.31
C VAL A 244 3.28 21.01 -5.51
N ASN A 245 4.58 21.26 -5.70
CA ASN A 245 5.12 22.61 -5.89
C ASN A 245 4.63 23.62 -4.83
N ARG A 246 4.67 23.23 -3.55
CA ARG A 246 4.21 24.03 -2.39
C ARG A 246 2.69 24.29 -2.33
N ARG A 247 1.90 23.72 -3.24
CA ARG A 247 0.43 23.73 -3.17
C ARG A 247 -0.01 22.51 -2.35
N TRP A 248 -0.61 22.75 -1.22
CA TRP A 248 -1.22 21.73 -0.37
C TRP A 248 -2.70 21.63 -0.68
N LEU A 249 -3.10 20.51 -1.29
CA LEU A 249 -4.48 20.16 -1.58
C LEU A 249 -4.95 19.11 -0.58
N LYS A 250 -6.07 19.35 0.07
CA LYS A 250 -6.71 18.42 1.00
C LYS A 250 -8.12 18.10 0.50
N MET A 251 -8.49 16.84 0.45
CA MET A 251 -9.78 16.38 -0.05
C MET A 251 -10.41 15.38 0.92
N GLU A 252 -11.72 15.53 1.15
CA GLU A 252 -12.51 14.58 1.92
C GLU A 252 -12.62 13.23 1.19
N THR A 253 -12.82 12.13 1.95
CA THR A 253 -13.06 10.82 1.33
C THR A 253 -14.48 10.69 0.81
N PHE A 254 -14.73 9.71 -0.07
CA PHE A 254 -16.09 9.38 -0.48
C PHE A 254 -16.88 8.76 0.70
N PRO A 255 -18.15 9.13 0.88
CA PRO A 255 -18.99 8.57 1.93
C PRO A 255 -19.39 7.13 1.57
N VAL A 256 -18.71 6.17 2.15
CA VAL A 256 -18.98 4.74 1.99
C VAL A 256 -19.06 4.04 3.34
N SER A 257 -19.74 2.89 3.39
CA SER A 257 -19.70 2.01 4.56
C SER A 257 -18.50 1.07 4.41
N SER A 258 -17.55 1.15 5.32
CA SER A 258 -16.39 0.26 5.35
C SER A 258 -16.80 -1.14 5.83
N VAL A 259 -16.32 -2.16 5.11
CA VAL A 259 -16.41 -3.58 5.46
C VAL A 259 -15.06 -4.06 5.99
N ASP A 260 -13.97 -3.66 5.33
CA ASP A 260 -12.59 -3.98 5.70
C ASP A 260 -11.65 -2.87 5.21
N ASP A 261 -10.79 -2.36 6.08
CA ASP A 261 -9.84 -1.29 5.73
C ASP A 261 -8.51 -1.83 5.20
N THR A 262 -8.38 -3.16 5.02
CA THR A 262 -7.16 -3.80 4.51
C THR A 262 -6.92 -3.37 3.06
N GLY A 263 -5.70 -2.96 2.74
CA GLY A 263 -5.33 -2.55 1.38
C GLY A 263 -5.76 -1.14 0.96
N ALA A 264 -6.54 -0.41 1.79
CA ALA A 264 -7.01 0.94 1.44
C ALA A 264 -5.86 1.91 1.08
N GLY A 265 -4.75 1.85 1.81
CA GLY A 265 -3.54 2.64 1.52
C GLY A 265 -2.90 2.28 0.17
N ASP A 266 -2.80 0.99 -0.13
CA ASP A 266 -2.25 0.50 -1.40
C ASP A 266 -3.17 0.86 -2.58
N ALA A 267 -4.49 0.76 -2.37
CA ALA A 267 -5.50 1.21 -3.32
C ALA A 267 -5.38 2.72 -3.59
N PHE A 268 -5.22 3.53 -2.54
CA PHE A 268 -4.97 4.96 -2.67
C PHE A 268 -3.69 5.23 -3.48
N VAL A 269 -2.58 4.58 -3.14
CA VAL A 269 -1.30 4.73 -3.85
C VAL A 269 -1.46 4.39 -5.33
N SER A 270 -2.10 3.25 -5.67
CA SER A 270 -2.29 2.86 -7.07
C SER A 270 -3.15 3.87 -7.83
N GLY A 271 -4.19 4.42 -7.22
CA GLY A 271 -5.02 5.47 -7.82
C GLY A 271 -4.27 6.78 -8.08
N VAL A 272 -3.48 7.25 -7.09
CA VAL A 272 -2.64 8.45 -7.23
C VAL A 272 -1.58 8.25 -8.31
N VAL A 273 -0.84 7.15 -8.26
CA VAL A 273 0.25 6.86 -9.22
C VAL A 273 -0.31 6.71 -10.65
N ALA A 274 -1.44 6.01 -10.83
CA ALA A 274 -2.10 5.94 -12.14
C ALA A 274 -2.47 7.33 -12.66
N GLY A 275 -3.02 8.20 -11.81
CA GLY A 275 -3.33 9.58 -12.18
C GLY A 275 -2.09 10.40 -12.57
N ILE A 276 -0.98 10.26 -11.84
CA ILE A 276 0.31 10.91 -12.18
C ILE A 276 0.81 10.42 -13.55
N LEU A 277 0.79 9.11 -13.80
CA LEU A 277 1.24 8.50 -15.05
C LEU A 277 0.36 8.91 -16.24
N GLN A 278 -0.92 9.16 -16.01
CA GLN A 278 -1.89 9.67 -16.99
C GLN A 278 -1.84 11.20 -17.12
N ASN A 279 -0.86 11.88 -16.52
CA ASN A 279 -0.69 13.35 -16.54
C ASN A 279 -1.93 14.12 -16.05
N LYS A 280 -2.65 13.57 -15.07
CA LYS A 280 -3.78 14.23 -14.42
C LYS A 280 -3.29 15.38 -13.53
N LYS A 281 -4.16 16.38 -13.31
CA LYS A 281 -3.90 17.47 -12.36
C LYS A 281 -3.87 16.96 -10.92
N PRO A 282 -3.21 17.67 -9.97
CA PRO A 282 -3.11 17.25 -8.58
C PRO A 282 -4.45 16.92 -7.92
N GLU A 283 -5.48 17.71 -8.15
CA GLU A 283 -6.84 17.47 -7.66
C GLU A 283 -7.49 16.22 -8.24
N GLU A 284 -7.15 15.88 -9.49
CA GLU A 284 -7.68 14.68 -10.14
C GLU A 284 -7.00 13.42 -9.66
N PHE A 285 -5.65 13.37 -9.58
CA PHE A 285 -4.97 12.17 -9.10
C PHE A 285 -5.19 11.94 -7.60
N LEU A 286 -5.34 12.99 -6.77
CA LEU A 286 -5.76 12.85 -5.38
C LEU A 286 -7.15 12.20 -5.30
N LYS A 287 -8.08 12.67 -6.13
CA LYS A 287 -9.43 12.11 -6.20
C LYS A 287 -9.44 10.66 -6.68
N MET A 288 -8.58 10.29 -7.65
CA MET A 288 -8.42 8.89 -8.09
C MET A 288 -7.93 8.00 -6.95
N GLY A 289 -6.95 8.47 -6.15
CA GLY A 289 -6.49 7.76 -4.97
C GLY A 289 -7.61 7.53 -3.96
N LEU A 290 -8.36 8.58 -3.62
CA LEU A 290 -9.50 8.49 -2.71
C LEU A 290 -10.62 7.60 -3.25
N ALA A 291 -10.90 7.64 -4.54
CA ALA A 291 -11.92 6.79 -5.17
C ALA A 291 -11.54 5.30 -5.04
N ASN A 292 -10.29 4.97 -5.36
CA ASN A 292 -9.83 3.59 -5.29
C ASN A 292 -9.78 3.08 -3.84
N GLY A 293 -9.24 3.89 -2.91
CA GLY A 293 -9.23 3.55 -1.48
C GLY A 293 -10.64 3.41 -0.89
N SER A 294 -11.56 4.33 -1.24
CA SER A 294 -12.95 4.26 -0.79
C SER A 294 -13.72 3.07 -1.35
N SER A 295 -13.43 2.69 -2.59
CA SER A 295 -14.02 1.49 -3.18
C SER A 295 -13.49 0.22 -2.51
N GLU A 296 -12.18 0.16 -2.27
CA GLU A 296 -11.53 -1.01 -1.65
C GLU A 296 -12.15 -1.34 -0.29
N VAL A 297 -12.32 -0.38 0.58
CA VAL A 297 -12.88 -0.61 1.93
C VAL A 297 -14.33 -1.13 1.94
N THR A 298 -15.04 -1.14 0.81
CA THR A 298 -16.41 -1.68 0.72
C THR A 298 -16.45 -3.21 0.54
N LYS A 299 -15.31 -3.84 0.39
CA LYS A 299 -15.16 -5.28 0.17
C LYS A 299 -14.27 -5.91 1.22
N LEU A 300 -14.35 -7.24 1.35
CA LEU A 300 -13.47 -8.01 2.21
C LEU A 300 -12.16 -8.33 1.46
N GLY A 301 -11.03 -8.11 2.11
CA GLY A 301 -9.70 -8.32 1.51
C GLY A 301 -9.13 -7.05 0.87
N ALA A 302 -7.96 -7.17 0.22
CA ALA A 302 -7.17 -6.02 -0.21
C ALA A 302 -7.19 -5.76 -1.73
N LYS A 303 -8.10 -6.41 -2.48
CA LYS A 303 -8.15 -6.30 -3.95
C LYS A 303 -9.55 -6.31 -4.55
N ASP A 304 -10.55 -6.84 -3.83
CA ASP A 304 -11.89 -7.08 -4.40
C ASP A 304 -12.65 -5.78 -4.67
N GLY A 305 -12.27 -4.69 -4.00
CA GLY A 305 -12.80 -3.35 -4.23
C GLY A 305 -11.95 -2.46 -5.14
N LEU A 306 -10.79 -2.92 -5.62
CA LEU A 306 -9.94 -2.15 -6.54
C LEU A 306 -10.69 -1.89 -7.85
N LEU A 307 -10.74 -0.62 -8.23
CA LEU A 307 -11.47 -0.16 -9.41
C LEU A 307 -10.76 -0.53 -10.71
N SER A 308 -11.54 -0.95 -11.70
CA SER A 308 -11.13 -0.92 -13.10
C SER A 308 -11.13 0.51 -13.63
N LYS A 309 -10.50 0.72 -14.79
CA LYS A 309 -10.49 2.03 -15.47
C LYS A 309 -11.91 2.57 -15.73
N GLN A 310 -12.84 1.73 -16.16
CA GLN A 310 -14.23 2.13 -16.42
C GLN A 310 -14.99 2.50 -15.15
N GLU A 311 -14.76 1.76 -14.06
CA GLU A 311 -15.36 2.09 -12.76
C GLU A 311 -14.78 3.39 -12.21
N MET A 312 -13.47 3.61 -12.33
CA MET A 312 -12.82 4.85 -11.94
C MET A 312 -13.47 6.06 -12.61
N GLU A 313 -13.79 6.00 -13.90
CA GLU A 313 -14.46 7.09 -14.63
C GLU A 313 -15.79 7.48 -13.94
N LYS A 314 -16.59 6.50 -13.52
CA LYS A 314 -17.85 6.74 -12.78
C LYS A 314 -17.63 7.40 -11.41
N TRP A 315 -16.57 6.99 -10.70
CA TRP A 315 -16.23 7.60 -9.42
C TRP A 315 -15.75 9.04 -9.59
N MET A 316 -15.05 9.32 -10.68
CA MET A 316 -14.57 10.67 -11.01
C MET A 316 -15.67 11.67 -11.35
N GLU A 317 -16.90 11.24 -11.68
CA GLU A 317 -18.06 12.12 -11.87
C GLU A 317 -18.60 12.70 -10.54
N LYS A 318 -18.44 11.97 -9.42
CA LYS A 318 -18.93 12.39 -8.11
C LYS A 318 -18.12 13.60 -7.62
N LYS A 319 -18.78 14.61 -7.05
CA LYS A 319 -18.10 15.78 -6.47
C LYS A 319 -17.59 15.47 -5.05
N LEU A 320 -16.36 15.90 -4.77
CA LEU A 320 -15.79 15.94 -3.43
C LEU A 320 -15.41 17.37 -3.08
N LYS A 321 -15.51 17.71 -1.80
CA LYS A 321 -14.99 18.98 -1.29
C LYS A 321 -13.47 18.88 -1.17
N PHE A 322 -12.79 19.92 -1.57
CA PHE A 322 -11.36 20.06 -1.35
C PHE A 322 -11.01 21.48 -0.96
N THR A 323 -9.90 21.63 -0.29
CA THR A 323 -9.29 22.91 0.06
C THR A 323 -7.88 22.98 -0.50
N GLU A 324 -7.41 24.18 -0.76
CA GLU A 324 -6.07 24.45 -1.29
C GLU A 324 -5.41 25.56 -0.47
N GLU A 325 -4.16 25.36 -0.12
CA GLU A 325 -3.34 26.32 0.60
C GLU A 325 -1.90 26.28 0.04
N TRP A 326 -1.23 27.42 0.03
CA TRP A 326 0.21 27.51 -0.24
C TRP A 326 1.01 27.42 1.06
N ILE A 327 2.07 26.59 1.08
CA ILE A 327 2.89 26.31 2.28
C ILE A 327 4.36 26.63 2.01
#